data_649c815640a9d55205eee13a5a815e61
#
_entry.id   649c815640a9d55205eee13a5a815e61
#
_cell.length_a   1.000
_cell.length_b   1.000
_cell.length_c   1.000
_cell.angle_alpha   90.00
_cell.angle_beta   90.00
_cell.angle_gamma   90.00
#
_symmetry.space_group_name_H-M   'P 1'
#
loop_
_entity.id
_entity.type
_entity.pdbx_description
1 polymer ?
#
loop_
_entity_poly.entity_id
_entity_poly.type
_entity_poly.pdbx_seq_one_letter_code
_entity_poly.pdbx_strand_id
1 'polypeptide(L)'
;VSAIAIIAGATLGRRSGFMVGALAALASNFFFGQGLWSPWQMYAWGLIGYLGGVLADRGVFPDASASREHRINGKDGDSAPLASRVGRSERAKAVLLVAFGLLSGLLYGMVINAYGVLGFVRPLTVPGAIAYVAASLPFDVVHGVATAVFLLVLYRPWTLRIARVVRKFDVRCR
;
A
#
# COMPACT_ATOMS: atom_id res chain seq x y z
N VAL A 1 -0.05 6.90 5.99
CA VAL A 1 0.34 5.58 6.52
C VAL A 1 0.26 4.50 5.45
N SER A 2 -0.86 4.37 4.69
CA SER A 2 -1.07 3.28 3.72
C SER A 2 0.06 3.12 2.71
N ALA A 3 0.55 4.21 2.09
CA ALA A 3 1.65 4.14 1.12
C ALA A 3 2.94 3.58 1.74
N ILE A 4 3.27 3.97 2.97
CA ILE A 4 4.45 3.48 3.70
C ILE A 4 4.30 1.99 4.01
N ALA A 5 3.12 1.55 4.46
CA ALA A 5 2.82 0.16 4.74
C ALA A 5 2.94 -0.71 3.47
N ILE A 6 2.40 -0.24 2.34
CA ILE A 6 2.50 -0.93 1.03
C ILE A 6 3.96 -1.04 0.58
N ILE A 7 4.74 0.04 0.65
CA ILE A 7 6.16 0.04 0.28
C ILE A 7 6.96 -0.92 1.18
N ALA A 8 6.70 -0.90 2.50
CA ALA A 8 7.35 -1.81 3.43
C ALA A 8 6.99 -3.28 3.12
N GLY A 9 5.71 -3.57 2.85
CA GLY A 9 5.27 -4.89 2.43
C GLY A 9 5.95 -5.37 1.15
N ALA A 10 6.04 -4.50 0.15
CA ALA A 10 6.65 -4.81 -1.13
C ALA A 10 8.17 -5.03 -1.07
N THR A 11 8.86 -4.42 -0.09
CA THR A 11 10.33 -4.45 -0.02
C THR A 11 10.89 -5.38 1.06
N LEU A 12 10.20 -5.46 2.20
CA LEU A 12 10.62 -6.22 3.38
C LEU A 12 9.78 -7.48 3.61
N GLY A 13 8.81 -7.71 2.73
CA GLY A 13 7.90 -8.86 2.80
C GLY A 13 6.62 -8.58 3.58
N ARG A 14 5.63 -9.43 3.36
CA ARG A 14 4.24 -9.26 3.83
C ARG A 14 4.10 -9.10 5.35
N ARG A 15 4.88 -9.86 6.14
CA ARG A 15 4.85 -9.76 7.62
C ARG A 15 5.36 -8.41 8.11
N SER A 16 6.46 -7.95 7.53
CA SER A 16 7.03 -6.63 7.84
C SER A 16 6.09 -5.50 7.42
N GLY A 17 5.41 -5.64 6.28
CA GLY A 17 4.37 -4.70 5.83
C GLY A 17 3.23 -4.57 6.84
N PHE A 18 2.74 -5.69 7.39
CA PHE A 18 1.74 -5.68 8.45
C PHE A 18 2.25 -4.93 9.69
N MET A 19 3.42 -5.29 10.18
CA MET A 19 3.99 -4.68 11.38
C MET A 19 4.22 -3.16 11.21
N VAL A 20 4.77 -2.76 10.08
CA VAL A 20 5.00 -1.33 9.78
C VAL A 20 3.68 -0.57 9.70
N GLY A 21 2.65 -1.13 9.06
CA GLY A 21 1.32 -0.52 8.99
C GLY A 21 0.69 -0.36 10.38
N ALA A 22 0.72 -1.41 11.20
CA ALA A 22 0.17 -1.40 12.55
C ALA A 22 0.91 -0.42 13.48
N LEU A 23 2.25 -0.45 13.47
CA LEU A 23 3.06 0.45 14.30
C LEU A 23 2.96 1.90 13.84
N ALA A 24 2.86 2.16 12.53
CA ALA A 24 2.66 3.51 12.02
C ALA A 24 1.29 4.07 12.43
N ALA A 25 0.24 3.23 12.52
CA ALA A 25 -1.05 3.61 13.07
C ALA A 25 -0.91 4.03 14.54
N LEU A 26 -0.27 3.19 15.33
CA LEU A 26 -0.06 3.46 16.76
C LEU A 26 0.74 4.75 16.98
N ALA A 27 1.84 4.93 16.24
CA ALA A 27 2.65 6.14 16.30
C ALA A 27 1.86 7.39 15.86
N SER A 28 1.07 7.30 14.79
CA SER A 28 0.19 8.39 14.35
C SER A 28 -0.80 8.79 15.44
N ASN A 29 -1.44 7.81 16.08
CA ASN A 29 -2.42 8.05 17.12
C ASN A 29 -1.80 8.62 18.41
N PHE A 30 -0.52 8.42 18.64
CA PHE A 30 0.17 9.09 19.75
C PHE A 30 0.16 10.61 19.59
N PHE A 31 0.23 11.12 18.34
CA PHE A 31 0.17 12.55 18.07
C PHE A 31 -1.24 13.10 17.88
N PHE A 32 -2.14 12.31 17.30
CA PHE A 32 -3.50 12.75 16.95
C PHE A 32 -4.58 12.30 17.94
N GLY A 33 -4.22 11.57 18.96
CA GLY A 33 -5.10 11.04 19.98
C GLY A 33 -5.38 9.55 19.85
N GLN A 34 -5.38 8.88 20.98
CA GLN A 34 -5.69 7.45 21.11
C GLN A 34 -7.18 7.26 21.44
N GLY A 35 -7.75 6.16 20.98
CA GLY A 35 -9.12 5.78 21.27
C GLY A 35 -9.41 4.32 20.98
N LEU A 36 -10.66 3.91 21.19
CA LEU A 36 -11.11 2.53 20.92
C LEU A 36 -11.01 2.15 19.43
N TRP A 37 -10.84 3.12 18.54
CA TRP A 37 -10.59 2.92 17.11
C TRP A 37 -9.15 2.51 16.80
N SER A 38 -8.19 2.76 17.72
CA SER A 38 -6.75 2.50 17.46
C SER A 38 -6.45 1.06 17.06
N PRO A 39 -6.96 0.01 17.74
CA PRO A 39 -6.74 -1.37 17.30
C PRO A 39 -7.26 -1.66 15.90
N TRP A 40 -8.42 -1.08 15.54
CA TRP A 40 -9.01 -1.23 14.21
C TRP A 40 -8.17 -0.57 13.12
N GLN A 41 -7.61 0.61 13.42
CA GLN A 41 -6.68 1.29 12.52
C GLN A 41 -5.38 0.50 12.33
N MET A 42 -4.82 -0.02 13.42
CA MET A 42 -3.62 -0.86 13.37
C MET A 42 -3.86 -2.10 12.49
N TYR A 43 -5.01 -2.75 12.66
CA TYR A 43 -5.40 -3.90 11.84
C TYR A 43 -5.60 -3.50 10.37
N ALA A 44 -6.33 -2.41 10.09
CA ALA A 44 -6.61 -1.95 8.74
C ALA A 44 -5.32 -1.62 7.97
N TRP A 45 -4.42 -0.82 8.53
CA TRP A 45 -3.16 -0.47 7.89
C TRP A 45 -2.17 -1.63 7.85
N GLY A 46 -2.19 -2.49 8.86
CA GLY A 46 -1.44 -3.74 8.85
C GLY A 46 -1.87 -4.66 7.71
N LEU A 47 -3.18 -4.84 7.53
CA LEU A 47 -3.74 -5.64 6.44
C LEU A 47 -3.38 -5.08 5.06
N ILE A 48 -3.45 -3.76 4.87
CA ILE A 48 -3.04 -3.09 3.63
C ILE A 48 -1.55 -3.36 3.34
N GLY A 49 -0.68 -3.25 4.34
CA GLY A 49 0.74 -3.54 4.20
C GLY A 49 1.02 -5.02 3.89
N TYR A 50 0.28 -5.93 4.54
CA TYR A 50 0.36 -7.37 4.27
C TYR A 50 -0.04 -7.70 2.83
N LEU A 51 -1.19 -7.19 2.38
CA LEU A 51 -1.68 -7.38 1.00
C LEU A 51 -0.72 -6.78 -0.03
N GLY A 52 -0.15 -5.61 0.26
CA GLY A 52 0.91 -5.01 -0.56
C GLY A 52 2.10 -5.95 -0.74
N GLY A 53 2.53 -6.62 0.33
CA GLY A 53 3.59 -7.63 0.27
C GLY A 53 3.19 -8.87 -0.54
N VAL A 54 1.96 -9.38 -0.37
CA VAL A 54 1.45 -10.53 -1.15
C VAL A 54 1.41 -10.23 -2.64
N LEU A 55 0.99 -9.03 -3.03
CA LEU A 55 0.93 -8.62 -4.44
C LEU A 55 2.33 -8.44 -5.03
N ALA A 56 3.27 -7.92 -4.24
CA ALA A 56 4.68 -7.81 -4.64
C ALA A 56 5.33 -9.19 -4.82
N ASP A 57 5.09 -10.14 -3.90
CA ASP A 57 5.59 -11.53 -4.01
C ASP A 57 5.07 -12.23 -5.28
N ARG A 58 3.88 -11.84 -5.76
CA ARG A 58 3.30 -12.34 -7.02
C ARG A 58 3.76 -11.59 -8.27
N GLY A 59 4.69 -10.64 -8.13
CA GLY A 59 5.22 -9.85 -9.24
C GLY A 59 4.20 -8.87 -9.86
N VAL A 60 3.14 -8.53 -9.13
CA VAL A 60 2.09 -7.58 -9.57
C VAL A 60 2.61 -6.14 -9.57
N PHE A 61 3.53 -5.81 -8.66
CA PHE A 61 4.09 -4.47 -8.54
C PHE A 61 5.38 -4.30 -9.36
N PRO A 62 5.74 -3.05 -9.74
CA PRO A 62 6.95 -2.77 -10.48
C PRO A 62 8.20 -3.20 -9.69
N ASP A 63 9.12 -3.88 -10.38
CA ASP A 63 10.43 -4.15 -9.80
C ASP A 63 11.37 -2.98 -10.09
N ALA A 64 11.68 -2.23 -9.03
CA ALA A 64 12.54 -1.06 -9.12
C ALA A 64 13.99 -1.42 -9.51
N SER A 65 14.43 -2.66 -9.27
CA SER A 65 15.78 -3.14 -9.62
C SER A 65 15.89 -3.50 -11.10
N ALA A 66 14.90 -4.18 -11.67
CA ALA A 66 14.85 -4.55 -13.07
C ALA A 66 14.89 -3.34 -14.02
N SER A 67 14.20 -2.27 -13.65
CA SER A 67 14.20 -1.02 -14.43
C SER A 67 15.56 -0.33 -14.47
N ARG A 68 16.43 -0.56 -13.47
CA ARG A 68 17.78 0.01 -13.43
C ARG A 68 18.75 -0.81 -14.27
N GLU A 69 18.64 -2.12 -14.21
CA GLU A 69 19.52 -3.05 -14.96
C GLU A 69 19.31 -2.91 -16.46
N HIS A 70 18.06 -2.77 -16.90
CA HIS A 70 17.73 -2.50 -18.30
C HIS A 70 18.27 -1.14 -18.78
N ARG A 71 18.33 -0.11 -17.93
CA ARG A 71 18.89 1.20 -18.27
C ARG A 71 20.41 1.18 -18.40
N ILE A 72 21.10 0.27 -17.71
CA ILE A 72 22.55 0.12 -17.74
C ILE A 72 22.96 -0.72 -18.96
N ASN A 73 22.25 -1.83 -19.23
CA ASN A 73 22.53 -2.74 -20.32
C ASN A 73 21.96 -2.28 -21.68
N GLY A 74 20.99 -1.35 -21.71
CA GLY A 74 20.39 -0.83 -22.93
C GLY A 74 21.23 0.19 -23.70
N LYS A 75 22.53 0.31 -23.42
CA LYS A 75 23.48 1.12 -24.19
C LYS A 75 24.05 0.41 -25.42
N ASP A 76 23.85 -0.91 -25.51
CA ASP A 76 24.26 -1.69 -26.67
C ASP A 76 23.05 -1.92 -27.57
N GLY A 77 23.02 -1.17 -28.69
CA GLY A 77 21.94 -1.20 -29.67
C GLY A 77 21.74 -2.59 -30.26
N ASP A 78 20.54 -3.11 -30.16
CA ASP A 78 19.83 -3.99 -31.09
C ASP A 78 18.71 -4.82 -30.43
N SER A 79 17.75 -4.22 -29.73
CA SER A 79 16.61 -4.99 -29.18
C SER A 79 15.32 -4.17 -29.07
N ALA A 80 14.95 -3.40 -30.08
CA ALA A 80 13.75 -2.56 -30.07
C ALA A 80 12.43 -3.31 -29.75
N PRO A 81 12.16 -4.56 -30.21
CA PRO A 81 10.91 -5.26 -29.90
C PRO A 81 10.83 -5.74 -28.43
N LEU A 82 11.96 -6.13 -27.82
CA LEU A 82 12.01 -6.63 -26.44
C LEU A 82 11.87 -5.48 -25.44
N ALA A 83 12.53 -4.35 -25.70
CA ALA A 83 12.44 -3.13 -24.90
C ALA A 83 11.01 -2.57 -24.81
N SER A 84 10.25 -2.65 -25.91
CA SER A 84 8.85 -2.21 -25.94
C SER A 84 7.92 -3.12 -25.11
N ARG A 85 8.17 -4.43 -25.07
CA ARG A 85 7.41 -5.40 -24.27
C ARG A 85 7.68 -5.23 -22.77
N VAL A 86 8.96 -5.07 -22.39
CA VAL A 86 9.36 -4.81 -20.99
C VAL A 86 8.77 -3.49 -20.50
N GLY A 87 8.85 -2.42 -21.29
CA GLY A 87 8.27 -1.14 -20.93
C GLY A 87 6.74 -1.18 -20.77
N ARG A 88 6.04 -1.98 -21.57
CA ARG A 88 4.58 -2.18 -21.46
C ARG A 88 4.22 -2.95 -20.18
N SER A 89 4.97 -4.00 -19.85
CA SER A 89 4.78 -4.78 -18.62
C SER A 89 4.97 -3.92 -17.36
N GLU A 90 6.02 -3.11 -17.30
CA GLU A 90 6.28 -2.24 -16.15
C GLU A 90 5.23 -1.12 -16.00
N ARG A 91 4.70 -0.60 -17.12
CA ARG A 91 3.56 0.34 -17.08
C ARG A 91 2.30 -0.31 -16.54
N ALA A 92 1.98 -1.54 -16.97
CA ALA A 92 0.84 -2.28 -16.44
C ALA A 92 0.96 -2.51 -14.93
N LYS A 93 2.13 -2.90 -14.44
CA LYS A 93 2.41 -3.06 -13.00
C LYS A 93 2.28 -1.75 -12.23
N ALA A 94 2.73 -0.63 -12.80
CA ALA A 94 2.55 0.69 -12.20
C ALA A 94 1.07 1.07 -12.09
N VAL A 95 0.26 0.77 -13.10
CA VAL A 95 -1.20 0.97 -13.05
C VAL A 95 -1.83 0.11 -11.95
N LEU A 96 -1.42 -1.16 -11.82
CA LEU A 96 -1.91 -2.05 -10.77
C LEU A 96 -1.52 -1.56 -9.36
N LEU A 97 -0.31 -1.02 -9.19
CA LEU A 97 0.12 -0.41 -7.94
C LEU A 97 -0.77 0.79 -7.57
N VAL A 98 -1.06 1.67 -8.53
CA VAL A 98 -1.94 2.84 -8.34
C VAL A 98 -3.36 2.39 -8.03
N ALA A 99 -3.89 1.41 -8.77
CA ALA A 99 -5.20 0.84 -8.52
C ALA A 99 -5.31 0.25 -7.11
N PHE A 100 -4.27 -0.47 -6.65
CA PHE A 100 -4.22 -0.97 -5.27
C PHE A 100 -4.16 0.18 -4.26
N GLY A 101 -3.42 1.26 -4.56
CA GLY A 101 -3.40 2.48 -3.75
C GLY A 101 -4.81 3.09 -3.58
N LEU A 102 -5.57 3.19 -4.67
CA LEU A 102 -6.97 3.65 -4.63
C LEU A 102 -7.86 2.71 -3.81
N LEU A 103 -7.75 1.40 -4.04
CA LEU A 103 -8.50 0.39 -3.30
C LEU A 103 -8.16 0.38 -1.81
N SER A 104 -6.94 0.76 -1.43
CA SER A 104 -6.53 0.79 -0.02
C SER A 104 -7.36 1.75 0.83
N GLY A 105 -7.88 2.83 0.24
CA GLY A 105 -8.81 3.74 0.91
C GLY A 105 -10.12 3.03 1.26
N LEU A 106 -10.71 2.31 0.30
CA LEU A 106 -11.93 1.54 0.52
C LEU A 106 -11.72 0.37 1.51
N LEU A 107 -10.58 -0.32 1.43
CA LEU A 107 -10.24 -1.39 2.38
C LEU A 107 -10.10 -0.86 3.81
N TYR A 108 -9.43 0.28 3.97
CA TYR A 108 -9.34 0.97 5.25
C TYR A 108 -10.74 1.36 5.75
N GLY A 109 -11.52 2.02 4.88
CA GLY A 109 -12.88 2.45 5.19
C GLY A 109 -13.77 1.29 5.60
N MET A 110 -13.68 0.15 4.92
CA MET A 110 -14.48 -1.04 5.28
C MET A 110 -14.22 -1.51 6.71
N VAL A 111 -12.96 -1.54 7.15
CA VAL A 111 -12.62 -1.95 8.52
C VAL A 111 -13.09 -0.91 9.55
N ILE A 112 -12.87 0.38 9.28
CA ILE A 112 -13.25 1.44 10.21
C ILE A 112 -14.76 1.64 10.24
N ASN A 113 -15.45 1.49 9.12
CA ASN A 113 -16.91 1.55 9.06
C ASN A 113 -17.56 0.38 9.80
N ALA A 114 -16.97 -0.81 9.76
CA ALA A 114 -17.45 -1.94 10.58
C ALA A 114 -17.40 -1.58 12.08
N TYR A 115 -16.29 -1.00 12.55
CA TYR A 115 -16.19 -0.47 13.91
C TYR A 115 -17.24 0.59 14.19
N GLY A 116 -17.41 1.57 13.29
CA GLY A 116 -18.34 2.67 13.45
C GLY A 116 -19.81 2.22 13.50
N VAL A 117 -20.20 1.35 12.57
CA VAL A 117 -21.56 0.80 12.53
C VAL A 117 -21.86 -0.01 13.78
N LEU A 118 -20.96 -0.91 14.18
CA LEU A 118 -21.17 -1.75 15.38
C LEU A 118 -21.11 -0.95 16.68
N GLY A 119 -20.34 0.13 16.74
CA GLY A 119 -20.15 0.94 17.92
C GLY A 119 -21.20 2.06 18.12
N PHE A 120 -21.62 2.72 17.04
CA PHE A 120 -22.31 4.01 17.14
C PHE A 120 -23.68 4.05 16.47
N VAL A 121 -24.01 3.15 15.51
CA VAL A 121 -25.32 3.17 14.88
C VAL A 121 -26.36 2.54 15.82
N ARG A 122 -27.27 3.36 16.35
CA ARG A 122 -28.34 2.94 17.26
C ARG A 122 -29.68 3.57 16.84
N PRO A 123 -30.76 2.79 16.66
CA PRO A 123 -30.80 1.34 16.62
C PRO A 123 -30.00 0.78 15.42
N LEU A 124 -29.43 -0.43 15.55
CA LEU A 124 -28.70 -1.07 14.46
C LEU A 124 -29.68 -1.56 13.41
N THR A 125 -29.84 -0.78 12.34
CA THR A 125 -30.71 -1.06 11.21
C THR A 125 -29.91 -1.06 9.91
N VAL A 126 -30.36 -1.82 8.92
CA VAL A 126 -29.71 -1.86 7.60
C VAL A 126 -29.67 -0.48 6.93
N PRO A 127 -30.77 0.32 6.91
CA PRO A 127 -30.70 1.68 6.36
C PRO A 127 -29.71 2.59 7.11
N GLY A 128 -29.65 2.48 8.44
CA GLY A 128 -28.70 3.25 9.26
C GLY A 128 -27.24 2.88 8.97
N ALA A 129 -26.94 1.59 8.82
CA ALA A 129 -25.62 1.14 8.45
C ALA A 129 -25.20 1.62 7.05
N ILE A 130 -26.12 1.53 6.07
CA ILE A 130 -25.88 2.03 4.70
C ILE A 130 -25.62 3.55 4.73
N ALA A 131 -26.42 4.33 5.46
CA ALA A 131 -26.24 5.76 5.57
C ALA A 131 -24.90 6.12 6.20
N TYR A 132 -24.46 5.40 7.24
CA TYR A 132 -23.16 5.58 7.87
C TYR A 132 -22.00 5.34 6.89
N VAL A 133 -22.02 4.22 6.18
CA VAL A 133 -21.01 3.86 5.18
C VAL A 133 -21.02 4.87 4.01
N ALA A 134 -22.20 5.25 3.53
CA ALA A 134 -22.32 6.24 2.45
C ALA A 134 -21.71 7.61 2.83
N ALA A 135 -21.91 8.04 4.09
CA ALA A 135 -21.33 9.28 4.59
C ALA A 135 -19.80 9.24 4.70
N SER A 136 -19.19 8.06 4.87
CA SER A 136 -17.73 7.90 4.94
C SER A 136 -17.06 7.82 3.56
N LEU A 137 -17.78 7.45 2.49
CA LEU A 137 -17.20 7.22 1.16
C LEU A 137 -16.33 8.38 0.63
N PRO A 138 -16.69 9.67 0.78
CA PRO A 138 -15.84 10.77 0.34
C PRO A 138 -14.45 10.74 1.00
N PHE A 139 -14.39 10.42 2.30
CA PHE A 139 -13.13 10.30 3.03
C PHE A 139 -12.31 9.09 2.58
N ASP A 140 -12.96 7.96 2.32
CA ASP A 140 -12.32 6.75 1.83
C ASP A 140 -11.71 6.94 0.43
N VAL A 141 -12.44 7.67 -0.44
CA VAL A 141 -11.94 8.06 -1.77
C VAL A 141 -10.74 8.99 -1.67
N VAL A 142 -10.82 10.05 -0.85
CA VAL A 142 -9.68 10.97 -0.61
C VAL A 142 -8.47 10.21 -0.07
N HIS A 143 -8.67 9.28 0.87
CA HIS A 143 -7.62 8.42 1.40
C HIS A 143 -6.97 7.57 0.29
N GLY A 144 -7.78 6.94 -0.56
CA GLY A 144 -7.30 6.14 -1.69
C GLY A 144 -6.51 6.98 -2.69
N VAL A 145 -7.03 8.16 -3.08
CA VAL A 145 -6.36 9.09 -3.99
C VAL A 145 -5.03 9.57 -3.41
N ALA A 146 -5.01 10.00 -2.15
CA ALA A 146 -3.79 10.40 -1.47
C ALA A 146 -2.76 9.25 -1.46
N THR A 147 -3.20 8.03 -1.15
CA THR A 147 -2.31 6.85 -1.16
C THR A 147 -1.74 6.60 -2.55
N ALA A 148 -2.56 6.67 -3.60
CA ALA A 148 -2.12 6.49 -4.99
C ALA A 148 -1.08 7.55 -5.41
N VAL A 149 -1.32 8.82 -5.07
CA VAL A 149 -0.37 9.93 -5.34
C VAL A 149 0.95 9.68 -4.61
N PHE A 150 0.92 9.32 -3.33
CA PHE A 150 2.14 9.02 -2.58
C PHE A 150 2.89 7.81 -3.14
N LEU A 151 2.19 6.78 -3.61
CA LEU A 151 2.82 5.63 -4.25
C LEU A 151 3.50 6.03 -5.57
N LEU A 152 2.86 6.85 -6.41
CA LEU A 152 3.47 7.34 -7.64
C LEU A 152 4.80 8.08 -7.40
N VAL A 153 4.84 8.89 -6.35
CA VAL A 153 6.02 9.71 -6.01
C VAL A 153 7.08 8.91 -5.26
N LEU A 154 6.66 8.13 -4.26
CA LEU A 154 7.58 7.54 -3.28
C LEU A 154 7.96 6.08 -3.57
N TYR A 155 7.14 5.31 -4.30
CA TYR A 155 7.36 3.87 -4.44
C TYR A 155 8.75 3.57 -4.99
N ARG A 156 9.09 4.12 -6.16
CA ARG A 156 10.37 3.85 -6.83
C ARG A 156 11.60 4.31 -6.04
N PRO A 157 11.69 5.58 -5.55
CA PRO A 157 12.88 6.01 -4.82
C PRO A 157 13.07 5.26 -3.49
N TRP A 158 11.97 4.94 -2.80
CA TRP A 158 12.06 4.26 -1.50
C TRP A 158 12.38 2.79 -1.64
N THR A 159 11.76 2.06 -2.59
CA THR A 159 12.08 0.66 -2.84
C THR A 159 13.55 0.47 -3.20
N LEU A 160 14.13 1.37 -4.02
CA LEU A 160 15.55 1.34 -4.37
C LEU A 160 16.46 1.60 -3.15
N ARG A 161 16.08 2.52 -2.27
CA ARG A 161 16.85 2.83 -1.05
C ARG A 161 16.80 1.67 -0.07
N ILE A 162 15.61 1.14 0.21
CA ILE A 162 15.40 0.01 1.13
C ILE A 162 16.14 -1.23 0.59
N ALA A 163 15.99 -1.58 -0.68
CA ALA A 163 16.70 -2.71 -1.29
C ALA A 163 18.23 -2.60 -1.19
N ARG A 164 18.77 -1.37 -1.20
CA ARG A 164 20.22 -1.14 -1.00
C ARG A 164 20.62 -1.43 0.45
N VAL A 165 19.84 -0.97 1.42
CA VAL A 165 20.07 -1.21 2.85
C VAL A 165 19.98 -2.69 3.17
N VAL A 166 18.91 -3.36 2.71
CA VAL A 166 18.71 -4.81 2.91
C VAL A 166 19.91 -5.61 2.39
N ARG A 167 20.41 -5.28 1.20
CA ARG A 167 21.61 -5.95 0.63
C ARG A 167 22.89 -5.67 1.43
N LYS A 168 23.06 -4.44 1.90
CA LYS A 168 24.27 -4.04 2.64
C LYS A 168 24.38 -4.77 3.99
N PHE A 169 23.27 -5.04 4.64
CA PHE A 169 23.24 -5.64 5.97
C PHE A 169 22.81 -7.11 5.96
N ASP A 170 22.69 -7.73 4.79
CA ASP A 170 22.21 -9.14 4.61
C ASP A 170 20.96 -9.47 5.41
N VAL A 171 20.06 -8.51 5.56
CA VAL A 171 18.80 -8.68 6.28
C VAL A 171 17.85 -9.49 5.40
N ARG A 172 17.87 -10.82 5.55
CA ARG A 172 16.91 -11.72 4.91
C ARG A 172 15.60 -11.74 5.72
N CYS A 173 14.71 -10.83 5.42
CA CYS A 173 13.32 -10.91 5.87
C CYS A 173 12.58 -11.93 4.97
N ARG A 174 12.53 -13.20 5.42
CA ARG A 174 11.66 -14.23 4.83
C ARG A 174 10.29 -14.24 5.49
#